data_6f7852e740092b423ccb9480fe154ef6
#
_entry.id   6f7852e740092b423ccb9480fe154ef6
#
_cell.length_a   1.000
_cell.length_b   1.000
_cell.length_c   1.000
_cell.angle_alpha   90.00
_cell.angle_beta   90.00
_cell.angle_gamma   90.00
#
_symmetry.space_group_name_H-M   'P 1'
#
loop_
_entity.id
_entity.type
_entity.pdbx_description
1 polymer ?
#
loop_
_entity_poly.entity_id
_entity_poly.type
_entity_poly.pdbx_seq_one_letter_code
_entity_poly.pdbx_strand_id
1 'polypeptide(L)'
;GEYPDLIICNGEESSIKKEDVGLVTSSFSKTALEEKGIMIYIIHQVENMTGEACNSILKFLEEPTPNTYAILTSNNEAKILPTIISRCESIRLLLKPREEVEKKAIEDGINEEDAELLSPFYNNASLIKSIVETDDYKNTKQAFNCLVDGLSSSPSFARFAIENQVIPLINTRVNARRLFDFLSLSLEDALSIKNNKTPILKSKIELIKNY
;
A
#
# COMPACT_ATOMS: atom_id res chain seq x y z
N GLY A 1 6.23 2.36 23.84
CA GLY A 1 5.34 1.47 24.58
C GLY A 1 4.03 1.33 23.83
N GLU A 2 3.46 0.15 23.80
CA GLU A 2 2.14 -0.06 23.23
C GLU A 2 1.09 0.61 24.12
N TYR A 3 0.18 1.36 23.50
CA TYR A 3 -0.94 1.96 24.20
C TYR A 3 -2.00 0.86 24.43
N PRO A 4 -2.33 0.48 25.70
CA PRO A 4 -3.15 -0.69 25.96
C PRO A 4 -4.62 -0.55 25.52
N ASP A 5 -5.10 0.69 25.36
CA ASP A 5 -6.46 0.99 24.91
C ASP A 5 -6.52 1.31 23.39
N LEU A 6 -5.53 0.85 22.60
CA LEU A 6 -5.50 0.91 21.15
C LEU A 6 -5.74 -0.47 20.55
N ILE A 7 -6.76 -0.59 19.69
CA ILE A 7 -7.06 -1.81 18.95
C ILE A 7 -6.99 -1.52 17.45
N ILE A 8 -6.28 -2.37 16.70
CA ILE A 8 -6.11 -2.23 15.26
C ILE A 8 -6.64 -3.49 14.58
N CYS A 9 -7.61 -3.30 13.65
CA CYS A 9 -8.05 -4.32 12.70
C CYS A 9 -7.46 -4.00 11.34
N ASN A 10 -6.67 -4.92 10.79
CA ASN A 10 -5.99 -4.74 9.50
C ASN A 10 -6.66 -5.56 8.39
N GLY A 11 -7.23 -4.88 7.39
CA GLY A 11 -7.85 -5.48 6.21
C GLY A 11 -6.91 -5.65 5.02
N GLU A 12 -5.62 -5.39 5.17
CA GLU A 12 -4.66 -5.46 4.06
C GLU A 12 -4.40 -6.90 3.58
N GLU A 13 -4.27 -7.82 4.52
CA GLU A 13 -3.91 -9.22 4.22
C GLU A 13 -5.14 -10.13 4.04
N SER A 14 -6.23 -9.82 4.71
CA SER A 14 -7.46 -10.63 4.71
C SER A 14 -8.70 -9.77 4.92
N SER A 15 -9.88 -10.29 4.52
CA SER A 15 -11.15 -9.64 4.83
C SER A 15 -11.38 -9.56 6.32
N ILE A 16 -11.79 -8.38 6.80
CA ILE A 16 -12.19 -8.16 8.21
C ILE A 16 -13.56 -8.78 8.43
N LYS A 17 -13.63 -9.74 9.34
CA LYS A 17 -14.85 -10.48 9.66
C LYS A 17 -15.55 -9.91 10.90
N LYS A 18 -16.78 -10.38 11.13
CA LYS A 18 -17.59 -9.99 12.28
C LYS A 18 -16.88 -10.29 13.62
N GLU A 19 -16.14 -11.39 13.69
CA GLU A 19 -15.38 -11.78 14.89
C GLU A 19 -14.30 -10.76 15.23
N ASP A 20 -13.62 -10.23 14.22
CA ASP A 20 -12.56 -9.20 14.38
C ASP A 20 -13.16 -7.91 14.96
N VAL A 21 -14.30 -7.48 14.41
CA VAL A 21 -15.06 -6.35 14.95
C VAL A 21 -15.61 -6.66 16.34
N GLY A 22 -16.01 -7.91 16.59
CA GLY A 22 -16.46 -8.38 17.90
C GLY A 22 -15.42 -8.23 19.01
N LEU A 23 -14.14 -8.45 18.70
CA LEU A 23 -13.02 -8.20 19.62
C LEU A 23 -12.90 -6.71 19.98
N VAL A 24 -13.03 -5.84 18.99
CA VAL A 24 -13.07 -4.38 19.21
C VAL A 24 -14.21 -4.04 20.15
N THR A 25 -15.42 -4.47 19.81
CA THR A 25 -16.65 -4.09 20.53
C THR A 25 -16.72 -4.66 21.95
N SER A 26 -16.21 -5.89 22.18
CA SER A 26 -16.15 -6.49 23.52
C SER A 26 -15.13 -5.83 24.44
N SER A 27 -14.05 -5.31 23.87
CA SER A 27 -13.02 -4.58 24.62
C SER A 27 -13.54 -3.22 25.11
N PHE A 28 -14.40 -2.55 24.34
CA PHE A 28 -15.00 -1.26 24.70
C PHE A 28 -16.13 -1.33 25.72
N SER A 29 -16.63 -2.52 26.05
CA SER A 29 -17.51 -2.72 27.18
C SER A 29 -16.77 -2.74 28.54
N LYS A 30 -15.43 -2.74 28.51
CA LYS A 30 -14.55 -2.64 29.67
C LYS A 30 -14.15 -1.17 29.90
N THR A 31 -13.81 -0.84 31.11
CA THR A 31 -13.25 0.48 31.47
C THR A 31 -11.88 0.62 30.86
N ALA A 32 -11.54 1.79 30.31
CA ALA A 32 -10.21 2.09 29.81
C ALA A 32 -9.13 1.82 30.88
N LEU A 33 -8.00 1.26 30.48
CA LEU A 33 -6.90 0.89 31.37
C LEU A 33 -5.98 2.07 31.68
N GLU A 34 -5.93 3.06 30.82
CA GLU A 34 -5.12 4.27 30.99
C GLU A 34 -5.82 5.32 31.86
N GLU A 35 -5.04 6.09 32.59
CA GLU A 35 -5.55 7.16 33.50
C GLU A 35 -6.41 8.21 32.76
N LYS A 36 -6.14 8.45 31.47
CA LYS A 36 -6.93 9.39 30.66
C LYS A 36 -8.26 8.83 30.19
N GLY A 37 -8.49 7.52 30.31
CA GLY A 37 -9.74 6.87 29.93
C GLY A 37 -10.10 6.99 28.44
N ILE A 38 -9.11 7.16 27.54
CA ILE A 38 -9.32 7.27 26.08
C ILE A 38 -9.11 5.91 25.45
N MET A 39 -10.08 5.45 24.69
CA MET A 39 -10.00 4.24 23.88
C MET A 39 -9.99 4.57 22.39
N ILE A 40 -9.11 3.95 21.62
CA ILE A 40 -8.98 4.18 20.19
C ILE A 40 -9.06 2.84 19.47
N TYR A 41 -9.86 2.77 18.41
CA TYR A 41 -9.78 1.67 17.49
C TYR A 41 -9.55 2.16 16.07
N ILE A 42 -8.71 1.41 15.35
CA ILE A 42 -8.36 1.69 13.95
C ILE A 42 -8.82 0.51 13.11
N ILE A 43 -9.62 0.78 12.09
CA ILE A 43 -9.96 -0.21 11.07
C ILE A 43 -9.29 0.21 9.78
N HIS A 44 -8.22 -0.52 9.43
CA HIS A 44 -7.45 -0.25 8.22
C HIS A 44 -8.06 -0.97 7.03
N GLN A 45 -8.28 -0.25 5.92
CA GLN A 45 -8.95 -0.72 4.70
C GLN A 45 -10.37 -1.25 4.99
N VAL A 46 -11.21 -0.37 5.50
CA VAL A 46 -12.61 -0.68 5.87
C VAL A 46 -13.44 -1.24 4.69
N GLU A 47 -13.06 -0.94 3.45
CA GLU A 47 -13.65 -1.52 2.24
C GLU A 47 -13.47 -3.03 2.11
N ASN A 48 -12.60 -3.64 2.90
CA ASN A 48 -12.37 -5.09 2.93
C ASN A 48 -13.16 -5.79 4.06
N MET A 49 -14.05 -5.08 4.74
CA MET A 49 -14.97 -5.68 5.71
C MET A 49 -16.04 -6.54 5.01
N THR A 50 -16.38 -7.65 5.64
CA THR A 50 -17.58 -8.42 5.23
C THR A 50 -18.85 -7.62 5.54
N GLY A 51 -19.96 -7.91 4.83
CA GLY A 51 -21.24 -7.24 5.09
C GLY A 51 -21.72 -7.39 6.54
N GLU A 52 -21.46 -8.56 7.16
CA GLU A 52 -21.78 -8.80 8.59
C GLU A 52 -20.92 -7.94 9.52
N ALA A 53 -19.63 -7.80 9.20
CA ALA A 53 -18.72 -6.93 9.94
C ALA A 53 -19.16 -5.46 9.83
N CYS A 54 -19.50 -4.99 8.61
CA CYS A 54 -20.03 -3.65 8.40
C CYS A 54 -21.28 -3.40 9.26
N ASN A 55 -22.22 -4.32 9.26
CA ASN A 55 -23.44 -4.17 10.06
C ASN A 55 -23.17 -4.16 11.58
N SER A 56 -22.20 -4.92 12.05
CA SER A 56 -21.85 -4.95 13.46
C SER A 56 -21.18 -3.66 13.96
N ILE A 57 -20.42 -2.96 13.11
CA ILE A 57 -19.76 -1.71 13.50
C ILE A 57 -20.74 -0.51 13.52
N LEU A 58 -21.82 -0.56 12.74
CA LEU A 58 -22.77 0.57 12.65
C LEU A 58 -23.32 1.00 14.01
N LYS A 59 -23.62 0.04 14.89
CA LYS A 59 -24.11 0.35 16.23
C LYS A 59 -23.11 1.18 17.04
N PHE A 60 -21.82 0.89 16.91
CA PHE A 60 -20.76 1.62 17.61
C PHE A 60 -20.51 3.01 17.03
N LEU A 61 -20.73 3.17 15.71
CA LEU A 61 -20.64 4.46 15.06
C LEU A 61 -21.85 5.35 15.38
N GLU A 62 -23.02 4.75 15.68
CA GLU A 62 -24.23 5.49 16.06
C GLU A 62 -24.21 5.93 17.53
N GLU A 63 -23.78 5.04 18.41
CA GLU A 63 -23.79 5.22 19.85
C GLU A 63 -22.41 4.93 20.45
N PRO A 64 -21.40 5.77 20.17
CA PRO A 64 -20.06 5.54 20.70
C PRO A 64 -20.04 5.66 22.23
N THR A 65 -19.28 4.78 22.87
CA THR A 65 -19.01 4.92 24.31
C THR A 65 -18.22 6.21 24.59
N PRO A 66 -18.40 6.85 25.74
CA PRO A 66 -17.64 8.06 26.07
C PRO A 66 -16.13 7.85 25.94
N ASN A 67 -15.43 8.86 25.46
CA ASN A 67 -13.96 8.84 25.24
C ASN A 67 -13.47 7.75 24.29
N THR A 68 -14.33 7.25 23.38
CA THR A 68 -13.96 6.28 22.36
C THR A 68 -13.85 6.95 21.01
N TYR A 69 -12.74 6.72 20.30
CA TYR A 69 -12.47 7.27 18.98
C TYR A 69 -12.30 6.16 17.96
N ALA A 70 -13.02 6.28 16.86
CA ALA A 70 -12.92 5.38 15.70
C ALA A 70 -12.12 6.06 14.58
N ILE A 71 -11.11 5.38 14.07
CA ILE A 71 -10.39 5.81 12.88
C ILE A 71 -10.55 4.72 11.82
N LEU A 72 -11.30 5.05 10.76
CA LEU A 72 -11.50 4.16 9.62
C LEU A 72 -10.66 4.68 8.47
N THR A 73 -9.82 3.84 7.87
CA THR A 73 -9.04 4.21 6.69
C THR A 73 -9.52 3.42 5.49
N SER A 74 -9.43 4.02 4.30
CA SER A 74 -9.79 3.38 3.03
C SER A 74 -8.95 3.93 1.89
N ASN A 75 -8.65 3.08 0.93
CA ASN A 75 -8.05 3.45 -0.34
C ASN A 75 -9.12 3.62 -1.45
N ASN A 76 -10.37 3.26 -1.16
CA ASN A 76 -11.46 3.34 -2.15
C ASN A 76 -12.81 3.67 -1.49
N GLU A 77 -13.11 4.96 -1.40
CA GLU A 77 -14.36 5.45 -0.82
C GLU A 77 -15.62 4.87 -1.49
N ALA A 78 -15.57 4.62 -2.80
CA ALA A 78 -16.71 4.08 -3.55
C ALA A 78 -17.11 2.65 -3.13
N LYS A 79 -16.23 1.92 -2.44
CA LYS A 79 -16.51 0.58 -1.89
C LYS A 79 -17.04 0.61 -0.45
N ILE A 80 -17.02 1.76 0.21
CA ILE A 80 -17.51 1.88 1.58
C ILE A 80 -19.03 2.03 1.54
N LEU A 81 -19.73 1.35 2.46
CA LEU A 81 -21.18 1.48 2.55
C LEU A 81 -21.57 2.94 2.92
N PRO A 82 -22.55 3.52 2.22
CA PRO A 82 -23.04 4.88 2.54
C PRO A 82 -23.48 5.05 3.99
N THR A 83 -23.95 3.97 4.62
CA THR A 83 -24.33 3.94 6.03
C THR A 83 -23.16 4.15 7.00
N ILE A 84 -21.94 3.74 6.61
CA ILE A 84 -20.72 4.02 7.38
C ILE A 84 -20.29 5.47 7.13
N ILE A 85 -20.23 5.90 5.86
CA ILE A 85 -19.81 7.26 5.49
C ILE A 85 -20.67 8.32 6.20
N SER A 86 -22.00 8.10 6.26
CA SER A 86 -22.93 9.08 6.89
C SER A 86 -22.75 9.23 8.40
N ARG A 87 -21.99 8.35 9.07
CA ARG A 87 -21.71 8.37 10.51
C ARG A 87 -20.28 8.76 10.86
N CYS A 88 -19.47 9.06 9.84
CA CYS A 88 -18.08 9.43 10.01
C CYS A 88 -17.82 10.84 9.45
N GLU A 89 -16.89 11.55 10.06
CA GLU A 89 -16.29 12.71 9.43
C GLU A 89 -15.25 12.23 8.43
N SER A 90 -15.42 12.58 7.15
CA SER A 90 -14.53 12.15 6.08
C SER A 90 -13.41 13.17 5.89
N ILE A 91 -12.18 12.71 6.04
CA ILE A 91 -10.96 13.50 5.80
C ILE A 91 -10.22 12.89 4.62
N ARG A 92 -10.16 13.64 3.52
CA ARG A 92 -9.41 13.21 2.34
C ARG A 92 -7.93 13.56 2.51
N LEU A 93 -7.09 12.54 2.52
CA LEU A 93 -5.64 12.73 2.52
C LEU A 93 -5.18 13.00 1.10
N LEU A 94 -4.56 14.16 0.89
CA LEU A 94 -3.95 14.51 -0.39
C LEU A 94 -2.55 13.89 -0.45
N LEU A 95 -2.27 13.24 -1.57
CA LEU A 95 -0.93 12.77 -1.87
C LEU A 95 -0.04 13.96 -2.24
N LYS A 96 1.21 13.94 -1.82
CA LYS A 96 2.21 14.89 -2.32
C LYS A 96 2.45 14.62 -3.80
N PRO A 97 2.77 15.65 -4.59
CA PRO A 97 3.23 15.44 -5.96
C PRO A 97 4.41 14.45 -5.98
N ARG A 98 4.36 13.50 -6.92
CA ARG A 98 5.41 12.47 -7.07
C ARG A 98 6.81 13.07 -7.13
N GLU A 99 6.96 14.16 -7.89
CA GLU A 99 8.24 14.85 -8.11
C GLU A 99 8.82 15.41 -6.80
N GLU A 100 7.97 15.86 -5.89
CA GLU A 100 8.41 16.34 -4.57
C GLU A 100 8.91 15.19 -3.71
N VAL A 101 8.21 14.05 -3.76
CA VAL A 101 8.60 12.84 -3.01
C VAL A 101 9.91 12.26 -3.57
N GLU A 102 10.03 12.15 -4.90
CA GLU A 102 11.23 11.68 -5.60
C GLU A 102 12.45 12.54 -5.23
N LYS A 103 12.31 13.86 -5.36
CA LYS A 103 13.37 14.80 -4.98
C LYS A 103 13.78 14.65 -3.52
N LYS A 104 12.81 14.57 -2.61
CA LYS A 104 13.09 14.41 -1.18
C LYS A 104 13.77 13.08 -0.87
N ALA A 105 13.37 12.00 -1.54
CA ALA A 105 14.00 10.68 -1.40
C ALA A 105 15.48 10.72 -1.81
N ILE A 106 15.81 11.39 -2.93
CA ILE A 106 17.19 11.58 -3.40
C ILE A 106 17.98 12.44 -2.41
N GLU A 107 17.42 13.53 -1.89
CA GLU A 107 18.04 14.36 -0.86
C GLU A 107 18.35 13.57 0.42
N ASP A 108 17.50 12.61 0.79
CA ASP A 108 17.67 11.73 1.95
C ASP A 108 18.63 10.55 1.69
N GLY A 109 19.31 10.53 0.51
CA GLY A 109 20.37 9.60 0.16
C GLY A 109 19.93 8.32 -0.54
N ILE A 110 18.69 8.26 -1.04
CA ILE A 110 18.20 7.15 -1.87
C ILE A 110 18.71 7.38 -3.29
N ASN A 111 19.15 6.30 -3.96
CA ASN A 111 19.58 6.42 -5.35
C ASN A 111 18.40 6.79 -6.28
N GLU A 112 18.71 7.42 -7.40
CA GLU A 112 17.73 7.97 -8.34
C GLU A 112 16.80 6.89 -8.89
N GLU A 113 17.30 5.71 -9.25
CA GLU A 113 16.52 4.60 -9.76
C GLU A 113 15.47 4.09 -8.75
N ASP A 114 15.85 3.95 -7.47
CA ASP A 114 14.93 3.52 -6.41
C ASP A 114 13.89 4.61 -6.10
N ALA A 115 14.28 5.87 -6.14
CA ALA A 115 13.37 6.99 -5.97
C ALA A 115 12.34 7.05 -7.13
N GLU A 116 12.75 6.86 -8.38
CA GLU A 116 11.89 6.78 -9.56
C GLU A 116 10.90 5.60 -9.46
N LEU A 117 11.37 4.41 -9.06
CA LEU A 117 10.56 3.20 -8.96
C LEU A 117 9.50 3.28 -7.85
N LEU A 118 9.80 3.94 -6.74
CA LEU A 118 8.95 3.90 -5.55
C LEU A 118 8.08 5.15 -5.37
N SER A 119 8.50 6.33 -5.85
CA SER A 119 7.73 7.56 -5.70
C SER A 119 6.33 7.56 -6.33
N PRO A 120 6.00 6.76 -7.37
CA PRO A 120 4.64 6.62 -7.86
C PRO A 120 3.68 5.92 -6.87
N PHE A 121 4.21 5.07 -5.98
CA PHE A 121 3.43 4.22 -5.09
C PHE A 121 3.45 4.68 -3.63
N TYR A 122 4.45 5.46 -3.24
CA TYR A 122 4.65 5.91 -1.86
C TYR A 122 4.86 7.43 -1.81
N ASN A 123 4.08 8.11 -0.99
CA ASN A 123 4.15 9.58 -0.89
C ASN A 123 5.02 10.09 0.27
N ASN A 124 5.91 9.26 0.81
CA ASN A 124 6.78 9.58 1.94
C ASN A 124 8.20 9.05 1.72
N ALA A 125 9.17 9.95 1.63
CA ALA A 125 10.59 9.61 1.43
C ALA A 125 11.16 8.72 2.55
N SER A 126 10.76 8.93 3.81
CA SER A 126 11.22 8.08 4.92
C SER A 126 10.70 6.64 4.80
N LEU A 127 9.47 6.46 4.30
CA LEU A 127 8.92 5.13 4.03
C LEU A 127 9.66 4.47 2.86
N ILE A 128 9.95 5.21 1.79
CA ILE A 128 10.75 4.72 0.66
C ILE A 128 12.11 4.24 1.16
N LYS A 129 12.77 5.00 2.03
CA LYS A 129 14.06 4.63 2.63
C LYS A 129 13.98 3.30 3.36
N SER A 130 12.99 3.12 4.22
CA SER A 130 12.81 1.86 4.95
C SER A 130 12.52 0.67 4.03
N ILE A 131 11.80 0.87 2.92
CA ILE A 131 11.51 -0.16 1.93
C ILE A 131 12.78 -0.59 1.18
N VAL A 132 13.60 0.35 0.74
CA VAL A 132 14.84 0.10 -0.03
C VAL A 132 15.82 -0.77 0.76
N GLU A 133 15.83 -0.68 2.08
CA GLU A 133 16.69 -1.48 2.95
C GLU A 133 16.24 -2.95 3.07
N THR A 134 14.99 -3.27 2.75
CA THR A 134 14.44 -4.64 2.88
C THR A 134 14.95 -5.59 1.80
N ASP A 135 15.16 -6.86 2.19
CA ASP A 135 15.51 -7.92 1.22
C ASP A 135 14.37 -8.19 0.24
N ASP A 136 13.12 -8.04 0.67
CA ASP A 136 11.93 -8.15 -0.19
C ASP A 136 11.98 -7.17 -1.36
N TYR A 137 12.35 -5.91 -1.10
CA TYR A 137 12.50 -4.92 -2.15
C TYR A 137 13.68 -5.25 -3.08
N LYS A 138 14.84 -5.60 -2.53
CA LYS A 138 16.03 -5.95 -3.30
C LYS A 138 15.77 -7.12 -4.25
N ASN A 139 15.11 -8.16 -3.75
CA ASN A 139 14.69 -9.31 -4.54
C ASN A 139 13.69 -8.92 -5.65
N THR A 140 12.71 -8.08 -5.32
CA THR A 140 11.73 -7.61 -6.31
C THR A 140 12.38 -6.75 -7.39
N LYS A 141 13.28 -5.84 -7.02
CA LYS A 141 14.03 -4.99 -7.97
C LYS A 141 14.91 -5.84 -8.89
N GLN A 142 15.60 -6.84 -8.33
CA GLN A 142 16.40 -7.76 -9.11
C GLN A 142 15.55 -8.55 -10.10
N ALA A 143 14.42 -9.10 -9.65
CA ALA A 143 13.47 -9.81 -10.50
C ALA A 143 12.92 -8.91 -11.63
N PHE A 144 12.59 -7.66 -11.31
CA PHE A 144 12.14 -6.67 -12.28
C PHE A 144 13.22 -6.40 -13.35
N ASN A 145 14.47 -6.18 -12.95
CA ASN A 145 15.56 -5.95 -13.88
C ASN A 145 15.81 -7.16 -14.80
N CYS A 146 15.84 -8.38 -14.24
CA CYS A 146 15.98 -9.61 -15.05
C CYS A 146 14.85 -9.75 -16.06
N LEU A 147 13.62 -9.40 -15.69
CA LEU A 147 12.47 -9.49 -16.57
C LEU A 147 12.52 -8.44 -17.69
N VAL A 148 12.86 -7.19 -17.36
CA VAL A 148 13.01 -6.10 -18.35
C VAL A 148 14.11 -6.43 -19.36
N ASP A 149 15.27 -6.88 -18.90
CA ASP A 149 16.37 -7.31 -19.76
C ASP A 149 15.97 -8.50 -20.65
N GLY A 150 15.21 -9.43 -20.09
CA GLY A 150 14.66 -10.57 -20.81
C GLY A 150 13.73 -10.17 -21.94
N LEU A 151 12.78 -9.28 -21.65
CA LEU A 151 11.80 -8.77 -22.62
C LEU A 151 12.47 -7.96 -23.73
N SER A 152 13.49 -7.19 -23.40
CA SER A 152 14.26 -6.40 -24.38
C SER A 152 15.14 -7.26 -25.31
N SER A 153 15.42 -8.51 -24.95
CA SER A 153 16.34 -9.39 -25.70
C SER A 153 15.60 -10.28 -26.71
N SER A 154 14.82 -11.23 -26.23
CA SER A 154 14.01 -12.14 -27.06
C SER A 154 12.96 -12.87 -26.23
N PRO A 155 11.85 -13.35 -26.87
CA PRO A 155 10.82 -14.13 -26.16
C PRO A 155 11.37 -15.39 -25.47
N SER A 156 12.34 -16.06 -26.05
CA SER A 156 12.96 -17.25 -25.45
C SER A 156 13.81 -16.89 -24.24
N PHE A 157 14.51 -15.76 -24.27
CA PHE A 157 15.31 -15.29 -23.16
C PHE A 157 14.43 -14.75 -22.03
N ALA A 158 13.32 -14.06 -22.38
CA ALA A 158 12.32 -13.62 -21.41
C ALA A 158 11.75 -14.82 -20.62
N ARG A 159 11.38 -15.91 -21.33
CA ARG A 159 10.89 -17.13 -20.70
C ARG A 159 11.93 -17.74 -19.75
N PHE A 160 13.19 -17.84 -20.19
CA PHE A 160 14.28 -18.33 -19.37
C PHE A 160 14.48 -17.48 -18.11
N ALA A 161 14.46 -16.14 -18.25
CA ALA A 161 14.56 -15.22 -17.13
C ALA A 161 13.43 -15.40 -16.12
N ILE A 162 12.18 -15.55 -16.58
CA ILE A 162 11.03 -15.79 -15.71
C ILE A 162 11.22 -17.08 -14.91
N GLU A 163 11.52 -18.20 -15.57
CA GLU A 163 11.59 -19.50 -14.91
C GLU A 163 12.78 -19.60 -13.92
N ASN A 164 13.95 -19.03 -14.27
CA ASN A 164 15.18 -19.26 -13.54
C ASN A 164 15.65 -18.09 -12.66
N GLN A 165 15.18 -16.86 -12.92
CA GLN A 165 15.66 -15.68 -12.22
C GLN A 165 14.53 -14.92 -11.49
N VAL A 166 13.34 -14.84 -12.07
CA VAL A 166 12.22 -14.09 -11.47
C VAL A 166 11.49 -14.92 -10.43
N ILE A 167 11.02 -16.12 -10.79
CA ILE A 167 10.21 -16.97 -9.89
C ILE A 167 10.93 -17.26 -8.56
N PRO A 168 12.23 -17.59 -8.52
CA PRO A 168 12.93 -17.86 -7.26
C PRO A 168 13.00 -16.64 -6.30
N LEU A 169 12.93 -15.42 -6.83
CA LEU A 169 13.02 -14.18 -6.05
C LEU A 169 11.64 -13.70 -5.55
N ILE A 170 10.55 -14.15 -6.19
CA ILE A 170 9.18 -13.71 -5.88
C ILE A 170 8.47 -14.81 -5.08
N ASN A 171 8.66 -14.79 -3.78
CA ASN A 171 8.16 -15.83 -2.86
C ASN A 171 7.01 -15.35 -1.97
N THR A 172 6.65 -14.06 -1.99
CA THR A 172 5.56 -13.47 -1.22
C THR A 172 4.54 -12.77 -2.11
N ARG A 173 3.30 -12.61 -1.62
CA ARG A 173 2.28 -11.80 -2.30
C ARG A 173 2.70 -10.35 -2.45
N VAL A 174 3.42 -9.81 -1.47
CA VAL A 174 3.91 -8.41 -1.48
C VAL A 174 4.90 -8.22 -2.62
N ASN A 175 5.87 -9.16 -2.77
CA ASN A 175 6.86 -9.11 -3.84
C ASN A 175 6.21 -9.25 -5.22
N ALA A 176 5.26 -10.19 -5.37
CA ALA A 176 4.52 -10.38 -6.61
C ALA A 176 3.76 -9.11 -7.00
N ARG A 177 3.00 -8.51 -6.07
CA ARG A 177 2.26 -7.27 -6.31
C ARG A 177 3.18 -6.14 -6.74
N ARG A 178 4.27 -5.93 -5.99
CA ARG A 178 5.25 -4.88 -6.30
C ARG A 178 5.92 -5.08 -7.66
N LEU A 179 6.21 -6.33 -8.05
CA LEU A 179 6.73 -6.64 -9.38
C LEU A 179 5.73 -6.23 -10.47
N PHE A 180 4.44 -6.55 -10.30
CA PHE A 180 3.40 -6.13 -11.23
C PHE A 180 3.24 -4.61 -11.29
N ASP A 181 3.33 -3.91 -10.16
CA ASP A 181 3.29 -2.46 -10.10
C ASP A 181 4.45 -1.85 -10.91
N PHE A 182 5.67 -2.38 -10.77
CA PHE A 182 6.84 -1.93 -11.55
C PHE A 182 6.71 -2.23 -13.05
N LEU A 183 6.17 -3.39 -13.41
CA LEU A 183 5.90 -3.72 -14.81
C LEU A 183 4.83 -2.81 -15.42
N SER A 184 3.75 -2.55 -14.69
CA SER A 184 2.72 -1.63 -15.14
C SER A 184 3.28 -0.24 -15.39
N LEU A 185 4.12 0.26 -14.48
CA LEU A 185 4.79 1.55 -14.61
C LEU A 185 5.70 1.57 -15.86
N SER A 186 6.48 0.50 -16.11
CA SER A 186 7.36 0.45 -17.28
C SER A 186 6.58 0.40 -18.59
N LEU A 187 5.42 -0.26 -18.63
CA LEU A 187 4.54 -0.28 -19.80
C LEU A 187 3.85 1.07 -20.03
N GLU A 188 3.41 1.75 -18.96
CA GLU A 188 2.89 3.11 -19.05
C GLU A 188 3.93 4.08 -19.58
N ASP A 189 5.20 3.92 -19.18
CA ASP A 189 6.31 4.72 -19.70
C ASP A 189 6.61 4.42 -21.16
N ALA A 190 6.55 3.16 -21.60
CA ALA A 190 6.68 2.81 -23.02
C ALA A 190 5.60 3.50 -23.87
N LEU A 191 4.36 3.51 -23.41
CA LEU A 191 3.26 4.22 -24.05
C LEU A 191 3.46 5.75 -24.01
N SER A 192 3.98 6.28 -22.92
CA SER A 192 4.30 7.69 -22.76
C SER A 192 5.36 8.15 -23.76
N ILE A 193 6.44 7.38 -23.89
CA ILE A 193 7.52 7.63 -24.87
C ILE A 193 6.97 7.63 -26.29
N LYS A 194 6.15 6.62 -26.64
CA LYS A 194 5.51 6.53 -27.96
C LYS A 194 4.62 7.74 -28.26
N ASN A 195 4.03 8.35 -27.24
CA ASN A 195 3.17 9.53 -27.37
C ASN A 195 3.92 10.86 -27.13
N ASN A 196 5.27 10.86 -27.17
CA ASN A 196 6.12 12.02 -26.90
C ASN A 196 5.89 12.69 -25.53
N LYS A 197 5.53 11.89 -24.51
CA LYS A 197 5.42 12.32 -23.11
C LYS A 197 6.68 11.93 -22.35
N THR A 198 6.94 12.65 -21.25
CA THR A 198 8.07 12.36 -20.37
C THR A 198 7.80 11.10 -19.56
N PRO A 199 8.67 10.07 -19.62
CA PRO A 199 8.53 8.87 -18.79
C PRO A 199 8.87 9.16 -17.32
N ILE A 200 8.42 8.30 -16.43
CA ILE A 200 8.73 8.33 -14.99
C ILE A 200 10.09 7.71 -14.73
N LEU A 201 10.35 6.52 -15.29
CA LEU A 201 11.61 5.77 -15.16
C LEU A 201 12.67 6.28 -16.13
N LYS A 202 13.21 7.47 -15.84
CA LYS A 202 14.22 8.11 -16.70
C LYS A 202 15.51 7.28 -16.79
N SER A 203 15.88 6.63 -15.69
CA SER A 203 17.05 5.74 -15.62
C SER A 203 16.95 4.51 -16.51
N LYS A 204 15.74 4.12 -16.96
CA LYS A 204 15.48 2.93 -17.79
C LYS A 204 14.98 3.24 -19.20
N ILE A 205 15.02 4.48 -19.64
CA ILE A 205 14.48 4.92 -20.95
C ILE A 205 14.99 4.06 -22.12
N GLU A 206 16.29 3.77 -22.16
CA GLU A 206 16.89 3.01 -23.28
C GLU A 206 16.41 1.55 -23.32
N LEU A 207 16.13 0.94 -22.17
CA LEU A 207 15.56 -0.41 -22.10
C LEU A 207 14.08 -0.41 -22.50
N ILE A 208 13.32 0.57 -22.01
CA ILE A 208 11.87 0.69 -22.25
C ILE A 208 11.55 0.99 -23.71
N LYS A 209 12.41 1.70 -24.46
CA LYS A 209 12.22 1.97 -25.89
C LYS A 209 12.23 0.71 -26.77
N ASN A 210 12.75 -0.40 -26.26
CA ASN A 210 12.88 -1.64 -26.99
C ASN A 210 11.68 -2.59 -26.80
N TYR A 211 10.62 -2.17 -26.13
CA TYR A 211 9.38 -2.93 -25.93
C TYR A 211 8.43 -2.89 -27.12
#